data_53f52e28f2247c9d9d8ed28ad9aaf23f
#
_entry.id   53f52e28f2247c9d9d8ed28ad9aaf23f
#
_cell.length_a   1.000
_cell.length_b   1.000
_cell.length_c   1.000
_cell.angle_alpha   90.00
_cell.angle_beta   90.00
_cell.angle_gamma   90.00
#
_symmetry.space_group_name_H-M   'P 1'
#
loop_
_entity.id
_entity.type
_entity.pdbx_description
1 polymer ?
#
loop_
_entity_poly.entity_id
_entity_poly.type
_entity_poly.pdbx_seq_one_letter_code
_entity_poly.pdbx_strand_id
1 'polypeptide(L)'
;MTTSDIHPEDSARLASLPSDRVSFVRIGPDADGQRLDNFLVRVAKGVPKSHIYRIIRSGEVRVNKARAKAETRLAEGDLLRLPPVRVSERAVTKAPPAALAEGTVPVLFEDRHLLIVNKPAGLAAHGGSGISHGLIERMRASRPDVPFLELAHRLDRETSGAIILCKTRKALVRFHDMMKTRAVEKHYTLLVKGDWPDERRH
;
A
#
# COMPACT_ATOMS: atom_id res chain seq x y z
N MET A 1 -6.75 -15.05 31.11
CA MET A 1 -5.93 -14.50 30.03
C MET A 1 -6.86 -14.13 28.90
N THR A 2 -7.24 -12.86 28.83
CA THR A 2 -8.22 -12.35 27.86
C THR A 2 -7.50 -12.18 26.53
N THR A 3 -7.71 -13.11 25.62
CA THR A 3 -7.27 -13.01 24.23
C THR A 3 -8.23 -12.03 23.54
N SER A 4 -7.79 -10.83 23.28
CA SER A 4 -8.55 -9.90 22.44
C SER A 4 -8.38 -10.39 20.99
N ASP A 5 -9.32 -11.19 20.52
CA ASP A 5 -9.42 -11.57 19.12
C ASP A 5 -9.80 -10.29 18.34
N ILE A 6 -8.84 -9.76 17.60
CA ILE A 6 -9.07 -8.63 16.70
C ILE A 6 -9.67 -9.21 15.42
N HIS A 7 -10.89 -8.82 15.11
CA HIS A 7 -11.66 -9.29 13.95
C HIS A 7 -10.97 -8.95 12.61
N PRO A 8 -11.24 -9.68 11.52
CA PRO A 8 -10.61 -9.48 10.20
C PRO A 8 -10.78 -8.07 9.62
N GLU A 9 -11.83 -7.37 10.03
CA GLU A 9 -12.08 -5.97 9.66
C GLU A 9 -11.10 -4.98 10.32
N ASP A 10 -10.36 -5.43 11.32
CA ASP A 10 -9.41 -4.62 12.07
C ASP A 10 -8.00 -4.60 11.48
N SER A 11 -7.72 -5.31 10.39
CA SER A 11 -6.42 -5.20 9.72
C SER A 11 -6.13 -3.77 9.22
N ALA A 12 -7.16 -2.94 9.02
CA ALA A 12 -7.05 -1.50 8.79
C ALA A 12 -6.77 -0.71 10.09
N ARG A 13 -7.07 -1.26 11.27
CA ARG A 13 -6.92 -0.62 12.59
C ARG A 13 -5.62 -0.93 13.31
N LEU A 14 -4.71 -1.66 12.70
CA LEU A 14 -3.39 -1.96 13.28
C LEU A 14 -2.52 -0.73 13.57
N ALA A 15 -2.96 0.47 13.16
CA ALA A 15 -2.36 1.73 13.59
C ALA A 15 -2.47 1.98 15.11
N SER A 16 -3.21 1.14 15.84
CA SER A 16 -3.42 1.23 17.29
C SER A 16 -3.05 -0.06 18.05
N LEU A 17 -2.04 -0.79 17.60
CA LEU A 17 -1.50 -1.90 18.39
C LEU A 17 -1.02 -1.40 19.74
N PRO A 18 -1.38 -2.07 20.86
CA PRO A 18 -0.85 -1.71 22.16
C PRO A 18 0.68 -1.77 22.15
N SER A 19 1.31 -0.69 22.59
CA SER A 19 2.78 -0.61 22.63
C SER A 19 3.40 -1.37 23.82
N ASP A 20 2.57 -1.88 24.73
CA ASP A 20 2.95 -2.44 26.04
C ASP A 20 2.69 -3.94 26.18
N ARG A 21 1.96 -4.56 25.24
CA ARG A 21 1.58 -5.98 25.32
C ARG A 21 1.65 -6.69 23.98
N VAL A 22 1.74 -8.01 24.04
CA VAL A 22 1.63 -8.91 22.86
C VAL A 22 0.22 -8.81 22.29
N SER A 23 0.15 -8.69 20.97
CA SER A 23 -1.12 -8.65 20.24
C SER A 23 -1.26 -9.82 19.29
N PHE A 24 -2.48 -10.26 19.07
CA PHE A 24 -2.82 -11.31 18.13
C PHE A 24 -3.74 -10.72 17.07
N VAL A 25 -3.39 -10.95 15.81
CA VAL A 25 -4.12 -10.42 14.66
C VAL A 25 -4.50 -11.58 13.75
N ARG A 26 -5.77 -11.70 13.43
CA ARG A 26 -6.24 -12.66 12.44
C ARG A 26 -6.12 -12.03 11.05
N ILE A 27 -5.49 -12.76 10.14
CA ILE A 27 -5.29 -12.30 8.77
C ILE A 27 -6.60 -12.37 8.00
N GLY A 28 -7.04 -11.25 7.47
CA GLY A 28 -8.22 -11.15 6.62
C GLY A 28 -7.91 -11.40 5.15
N PRO A 29 -8.97 -11.45 4.30
CA PRO A 29 -8.84 -11.68 2.86
C PRO A 29 -7.97 -10.63 2.14
N ASP A 30 -7.87 -9.42 2.68
CA ASP A 30 -7.05 -8.32 2.11
C ASP A 30 -5.55 -8.57 2.23
N ALA A 31 -5.13 -9.45 3.12
CA ALA A 31 -3.73 -9.80 3.32
C ALA A 31 -3.38 -11.20 2.83
N ASP A 32 -4.33 -11.93 2.25
CA ASP A 32 -4.10 -13.26 1.69
C ASP A 32 -3.00 -13.24 0.62
N GLY A 33 -2.06 -14.17 0.71
CA GLY A 33 -0.88 -14.25 -0.16
C GLY A 33 0.14 -13.12 0.01
N GLN A 34 -0.05 -12.17 0.94
CA GLN A 34 0.91 -11.11 1.20
C GLN A 34 2.13 -11.65 1.96
N ARG A 35 3.33 -11.16 1.64
CA ARG A 35 4.53 -11.45 2.42
C ARG A 35 4.43 -10.80 3.80
N LEU A 36 4.90 -11.51 4.82
CA LEU A 36 4.87 -11.06 6.21
C LEU A 36 5.58 -9.72 6.41
N ASP A 37 6.77 -9.53 5.81
CA ASP A 37 7.51 -8.27 5.92
C ASP A 37 6.72 -7.08 5.35
N ASN A 38 6.12 -7.24 4.17
CA ASN A 38 5.31 -6.20 3.54
C ASN A 38 4.04 -5.91 4.34
N PHE A 39 3.41 -6.95 4.90
CA PHE A 39 2.26 -6.78 5.79
C PHE A 39 2.64 -5.94 7.01
N LEU A 40 3.72 -6.30 7.70
CA LEU A 40 4.18 -5.59 8.91
C LEU A 40 4.58 -4.15 8.62
N VAL A 41 5.30 -3.88 7.51
CA VAL A 41 5.64 -2.51 7.10
C VAL A 41 4.39 -1.66 6.85
N ARG A 42 3.34 -2.26 6.30
CA ARG A 42 2.07 -1.58 6.02
C ARG A 42 1.32 -1.22 7.31
N VAL A 43 1.24 -2.17 8.25
CA VAL A 43 0.40 -2.04 9.44
C VAL A 43 1.11 -1.37 10.62
N ALA A 44 2.43 -1.56 10.76
CA ALA A 44 3.25 -0.94 11.79
C ALA A 44 3.83 0.40 11.30
N LYS A 45 2.94 1.32 10.90
CA LYS A 45 3.36 2.66 10.46
C LYS A 45 4.18 3.35 11.56
N GLY A 46 5.32 3.93 11.16
CA GLY A 46 6.22 4.61 12.08
C GLY A 46 7.26 3.71 12.75
N VAL A 47 7.21 2.41 12.53
CA VAL A 47 8.24 1.47 12.97
C VAL A 47 9.33 1.37 11.90
N PRO A 48 10.62 1.59 12.23
CA PRO A 48 11.71 1.43 11.26
C PRO A 48 11.73 0.01 10.68
N LYS A 49 11.96 -0.09 9.38
CA LYS A 49 12.04 -1.41 8.70
C LYS A 49 13.08 -2.33 9.35
N SER A 50 14.22 -1.80 9.76
CA SER A 50 15.26 -2.56 10.49
C SER A 50 14.73 -3.23 11.76
N HIS A 51 13.87 -2.55 12.50
CA HIS A 51 13.20 -3.11 13.67
C HIS A 51 12.24 -4.24 13.30
N ILE A 52 11.43 -4.05 12.24
CA ILE A 52 10.52 -5.09 11.73
C ILE A 52 11.30 -6.36 11.38
N TYR A 53 12.40 -6.23 10.61
CA TYR A 53 13.23 -7.38 10.28
C TYR A 53 13.90 -8.01 11.49
N ARG A 54 14.24 -7.21 12.52
CA ARG A 54 14.80 -7.71 13.77
C ARG A 54 13.81 -8.60 14.51
N ILE A 55 12.56 -8.14 14.73
CA ILE A 55 11.52 -8.90 15.47
C ILE A 55 11.05 -10.15 14.71
N ILE A 56 11.11 -10.15 13.37
CA ILE A 56 10.87 -11.38 12.60
C ILE A 56 12.02 -12.37 12.83
N ARG A 57 13.26 -11.92 12.71
CA ARG A 57 14.45 -12.76 12.82
C ARG A 57 14.63 -13.35 14.22
N SER A 58 14.34 -12.57 15.27
CA SER A 58 14.37 -13.05 16.65
C SER A 58 13.27 -14.07 16.96
N GLY A 59 12.23 -14.19 16.07
CA GLY A 59 11.09 -15.08 16.27
C GLY A 59 10.07 -14.53 17.26
N GLU A 60 10.11 -13.24 17.53
CA GLU A 60 9.09 -12.52 18.31
C GLU A 60 7.76 -12.44 17.54
N VAL A 61 7.83 -12.33 16.21
CA VAL A 61 6.68 -12.46 15.32
C VAL A 61 6.47 -13.94 14.99
N ARG A 62 5.24 -14.42 15.12
CA ARG A 62 4.88 -15.82 14.83
C ARG A 62 3.59 -15.87 14.01
N VAL A 63 3.52 -16.83 13.10
CA VAL A 63 2.31 -17.17 12.33
C VAL A 63 1.86 -18.54 12.79
N ASN A 64 0.62 -18.66 13.25
CA ASN A 64 0.05 -19.92 13.79
C ASN A 64 0.95 -20.59 14.83
N LYS A 65 1.51 -19.79 15.75
CA LYS A 65 2.47 -20.19 16.80
C LYS A 65 3.87 -20.58 16.28
N ALA A 66 4.06 -20.79 14.98
CA ALA A 66 5.34 -21.15 14.38
C ALA A 66 6.23 -19.91 14.10
N ARG A 67 7.55 -20.10 14.07
CA ARG A 67 8.49 -19.07 13.58
C ARG A 67 8.22 -18.83 12.09
N ALA A 68 8.25 -17.57 11.71
CA ALA A 68 8.06 -17.15 10.33
C ALA A 68 9.28 -16.38 9.81
N LYS A 69 9.49 -16.43 8.51
CA LYS A 69 10.52 -15.65 7.80
C LYS A 69 9.88 -14.41 7.19
N ALA A 70 10.70 -13.43 6.79
CA ALA A 70 10.22 -12.20 6.17
C ALA A 70 9.38 -12.46 4.90
N GLU A 71 9.80 -13.44 4.11
CA GLU A 71 9.14 -13.88 2.88
C GLU A 71 7.93 -14.81 3.07
N THR A 72 7.63 -15.24 4.31
CA THR A 72 6.47 -16.09 4.60
C THR A 72 5.20 -15.45 4.02
N ARG A 73 4.45 -16.24 3.26
CA ARG A 73 3.15 -15.83 2.72
C ARG A 73 2.07 -16.06 3.75
N LEU A 74 1.33 -15.01 4.03
CA LEU A 74 0.18 -15.06 4.94
C LEU A 74 -1.02 -15.65 4.19
N ALA A 75 -1.81 -16.48 4.88
CA ALA A 75 -3.08 -16.97 4.39
C ALA A 75 -4.23 -16.33 5.17
N GLU A 76 -5.39 -16.19 4.54
CA GLU A 76 -6.61 -15.79 5.24
C GLU A 76 -6.87 -16.75 6.41
N GLY A 77 -7.22 -16.19 7.56
CA GLY A 77 -7.43 -16.95 8.79
C GLY A 77 -6.18 -17.20 9.64
N ASP A 78 -4.97 -16.96 9.12
CA ASP A 78 -3.75 -17.08 9.92
C ASP A 78 -3.80 -16.21 11.17
N LEU A 79 -3.30 -16.74 12.28
CA LEU A 79 -3.15 -16.01 13.53
C LEU A 79 -1.71 -15.49 13.67
N LEU A 80 -1.56 -14.18 13.53
CA LEU A 80 -0.29 -13.48 13.64
C LEU A 80 -0.09 -12.98 15.07
N ARG A 81 0.99 -13.44 15.74
CA ARG A 81 1.44 -12.90 17.03
C ARG A 81 2.44 -11.78 16.78
N LEU A 82 2.19 -10.63 17.39
CA LEU A 82 3.06 -9.45 17.34
C LEU A 82 3.58 -9.13 18.75
N PRO A 83 4.88 -8.86 18.90
CA PRO A 83 5.44 -8.36 20.15
C PRO A 83 4.95 -6.93 20.40
N PRO A 84 5.11 -6.40 21.62
CA PRO A 84 4.93 -4.96 21.87
C PRO A 84 5.84 -4.15 20.96
N VAL A 85 5.27 -3.23 20.19
CA VAL A 85 6.04 -2.37 19.27
C VAL A 85 5.79 -0.92 19.63
N ARG A 86 6.81 -0.25 20.15
CA ARG A 86 6.74 1.19 20.38
C ARG A 86 6.79 1.92 19.05
N VAL A 87 5.69 2.55 18.68
CA VAL A 87 5.62 3.46 17.54
C VAL A 87 6.19 4.80 17.99
N SER A 88 7.20 5.30 17.31
CA SER A 88 7.68 6.66 17.56
C SER A 88 6.58 7.64 17.12
N GLU A 89 6.09 8.47 18.03
CA GLU A 89 5.07 9.50 17.76
C GLU A 89 5.47 10.46 16.61
N ARG A 90 6.77 10.57 16.33
CA ARG A 90 7.30 11.40 15.24
C ARG A 90 6.95 10.90 13.82
N ALA A 91 6.49 9.67 13.68
CA ALA A 91 6.24 9.07 12.36
C ALA A 91 4.75 9.03 11.98
N VAL A 92 3.86 9.39 12.87
CA VAL A 92 2.47 9.68 12.53
C VAL A 92 2.42 11.11 12.02
N THR A 93 2.92 11.33 10.81
CA THR A 93 2.55 12.54 10.08
C THR A 93 1.04 12.49 9.93
N LYS A 94 0.35 13.29 10.75
CA LYS A 94 -1.08 13.54 10.63
C LYS A 94 -1.35 13.79 9.15
N ALA A 95 -2.30 13.05 8.58
CA ALA A 95 -2.83 13.41 7.28
C ALA A 95 -3.16 14.91 7.36
N PRO A 96 -2.62 15.76 6.47
CA PRO A 96 -2.92 17.16 6.56
C PRO A 96 -4.41 17.35 6.38
N PRO A 97 -5.02 18.17 7.25
CA PRO A 97 -6.41 18.56 7.08
C PRO A 97 -6.56 19.28 5.76
N ALA A 98 -7.74 19.23 5.15
CA ALA A 98 -8.28 20.14 4.12
C ALA A 98 -7.36 20.61 2.95
N ALA A 99 -6.08 20.88 3.17
CA ALA A 99 -5.12 21.27 2.12
C ALA A 99 -4.88 20.18 1.05
N LEU A 100 -5.30 18.93 1.29
CA LEU A 100 -5.30 17.86 0.28
C LEU A 100 -6.51 17.92 -0.66
N ALA A 101 -7.53 18.72 -0.33
CA ALA A 101 -8.70 18.92 -1.16
C ALA A 101 -8.46 19.97 -2.27
N GLU A 102 -7.40 20.78 -2.19
CA GLU A 102 -7.04 21.73 -3.24
C GLU A 102 -6.42 20.98 -4.43
N GLY A 103 -7.21 20.84 -5.47
CA GLY A 103 -6.88 20.13 -6.70
C GLY A 103 -7.43 18.71 -6.71
N THR A 104 -8.73 18.59 -6.92
CA THR A 104 -9.40 17.32 -7.17
C THR A 104 -8.73 16.61 -8.33
N VAL A 105 -8.11 15.48 -8.07
CA VAL A 105 -7.60 14.61 -9.14
C VAL A 105 -8.83 14.00 -9.82
N PRO A 106 -9.05 14.26 -11.12
CA PRO A 106 -10.25 13.78 -11.80
C PRO A 106 -10.32 12.25 -11.78
N VAL A 107 -11.48 11.73 -11.38
CA VAL A 107 -11.78 10.30 -11.44
C VAL A 107 -12.27 9.99 -12.84
N LEU A 108 -11.62 9.04 -13.52
CA LEU A 108 -11.99 8.56 -14.84
C LEU A 108 -12.94 7.35 -14.75
N PHE A 109 -12.71 6.49 -13.75
CA PHE A 109 -13.53 5.31 -13.50
C PHE A 109 -13.40 4.88 -12.05
N GLU A 110 -14.47 4.40 -11.45
CA GLU A 110 -14.45 3.79 -10.13
C GLU A 110 -15.50 2.68 -10.02
N ASP A 111 -15.08 1.50 -9.53
CA ASP A 111 -15.96 0.41 -9.15
C ASP A 111 -15.56 -0.17 -7.78
N ARG A 112 -16.06 -1.36 -7.45
CA ARG A 112 -15.72 -2.05 -6.20
C ARG A 112 -14.27 -2.53 -6.12
N HIS A 113 -13.55 -2.65 -7.25
CA HIS A 113 -12.21 -3.23 -7.35
C HIS A 113 -11.14 -2.23 -7.74
N LEU A 114 -11.50 -1.25 -8.58
CA LEU A 114 -10.58 -0.32 -9.22
C LEU A 114 -11.02 1.12 -9.01
N LEU A 115 -10.03 1.99 -8.97
CA LEU A 115 -10.16 3.44 -9.09
C LEU A 115 -9.14 3.90 -10.13
N ILE A 116 -9.60 4.52 -11.20
CA ILE A 116 -8.75 5.09 -12.25
C ILE A 116 -8.88 6.60 -12.20
N VAL A 117 -7.76 7.30 -12.10
CA VAL A 117 -7.73 8.75 -12.01
C VAL A 117 -6.79 9.36 -13.06
N ASN A 118 -7.08 10.59 -13.45
CA ASN A 118 -6.20 11.37 -14.32
C ASN A 118 -5.18 12.13 -13.46
N LYS A 119 -3.98 11.58 -13.33
CA LYS A 119 -2.91 12.23 -12.57
C LYS A 119 -2.41 13.48 -13.30
N PRO A 120 -2.44 14.67 -12.71
CA PRO A 120 -1.83 15.84 -13.32
C PRO A 120 -0.29 15.75 -13.35
N ALA A 121 0.33 16.45 -14.27
CA ALA A 121 1.78 16.68 -14.26
C ALA A 121 2.18 17.42 -12.97
N GLY A 122 3.40 17.17 -12.49
CA GLY A 122 3.92 17.76 -11.26
C GLY A 122 3.53 17.02 -9.98
N LEU A 123 2.49 16.18 -10.01
CA LEU A 123 2.08 15.35 -8.87
C LEU A 123 2.83 14.02 -8.86
N ALA A 124 3.54 13.73 -7.77
CA ALA A 124 4.18 12.43 -7.59
C ALA A 124 3.13 11.32 -7.34
N ALA A 125 3.40 10.11 -7.82
CA ALA A 125 2.49 8.97 -7.60
C ALA A 125 2.38 8.61 -6.10
N HIS A 126 3.48 8.71 -5.34
CA HIS A 126 3.52 8.47 -3.90
C HIS A 126 4.49 9.43 -3.22
N GLY A 127 4.30 9.68 -1.94
CA GLY A 127 5.21 10.46 -1.12
C GLY A 127 6.58 9.78 -0.97
N GLY A 128 7.59 10.56 -0.61
CA GLY A 128 8.96 10.09 -0.44
C GLY A 128 9.86 11.21 0.03
N SER A 129 11.18 11.09 -0.16
CA SER A 129 12.16 12.09 0.27
C SER A 129 11.78 13.48 -0.23
N GLY A 130 11.35 14.37 0.68
CA GLY A 130 10.98 15.74 0.38
C GLY A 130 9.57 15.97 -0.19
N ILE A 131 8.78 14.91 -0.37
CA ILE A 131 7.38 15.01 -0.85
C ILE A 131 6.46 14.44 0.23
N SER A 132 5.73 15.32 0.89
CA SER A 132 4.85 14.93 2.01
C SER A 132 3.63 14.13 1.55
N HIS A 133 3.09 14.42 0.36
CA HIS A 133 1.83 13.85 -0.11
C HIS A 133 1.83 13.67 -1.62
N GLY A 134 1.90 12.42 -2.06
CA GLY A 134 1.68 12.02 -3.45
C GLY A 134 0.20 11.74 -3.74
N LEU A 135 -0.06 11.24 -4.94
CA LEU A 135 -1.39 10.85 -5.38
C LEU A 135 -2.06 9.84 -4.45
N ILE A 136 -1.33 8.77 -4.07
CA ILE A 136 -1.92 7.70 -3.25
C ILE A 136 -2.35 8.20 -1.87
N GLU A 137 -1.57 9.08 -1.25
CA GLU A 137 -1.92 9.66 0.05
C GLU A 137 -3.17 10.54 -0.06
N ARG A 138 -3.30 11.32 -1.13
CA ARG A 138 -4.50 12.13 -1.42
C ARG A 138 -5.73 11.26 -1.64
N MET A 139 -5.60 10.20 -2.45
CA MET A 139 -6.72 9.29 -2.74
C MET A 139 -7.19 8.54 -1.49
N ARG A 140 -6.27 8.14 -0.61
CA ARG A 140 -6.61 7.53 0.68
C ARG A 140 -7.30 8.51 1.62
N ALA A 141 -6.84 9.75 1.68
CA ALA A 141 -7.46 10.78 2.51
C ALA A 141 -8.89 11.13 2.06
N SER A 142 -9.16 11.10 0.76
CA SER A 142 -10.50 11.34 0.20
C SER A 142 -11.44 10.13 0.27
N ARG A 143 -10.96 8.96 0.70
CA ARG A 143 -11.71 7.70 0.78
C ARG A 143 -11.39 6.94 2.07
N PRO A 144 -11.72 7.50 3.24
CA PRO A 144 -11.40 6.90 4.54
C PRO A 144 -12.07 5.53 4.73
N ASP A 145 -13.20 5.30 4.06
CA ASP A 145 -13.98 4.07 4.15
C ASP A 145 -13.44 2.93 3.27
N VAL A 146 -12.43 3.21 2.44
CA VAL A 146 -11.78 2.19 1.59
C VAL A 146 -10.57 1.63 2.34
N PRO A 147 -10.66 0.41 2.91
CA PRO A 147 -9.63 -0.14 3.79
C PRO A 147 -8.33 -0.50 3.05
N PHE A 148 -8.44 -0.80 1.77
CA PHE A 148 -7.32 -1.11 0.90
C PHE A 148 -7.37 -0.22 -0.34
N LEU A 149 -6.33 0.58 -0.55
CA LEU A 149 -6.15 1.37 -1.76
C LEU A 149 -4.65 1.45 -2.08
N GLU A 150 -4.24 0.83 -3.20
CA GLU A 150 -2.84 0.72 -3.60
C GLU A 150 -2.68 1.06 -5.08
N LEU A 151 -1.55 1.70 -5.42
CA LEU A 151 -1.18 1.94 -6.81
C LEU A 151 -0.91 0.61 -7.52
N ALA A 152 -1.57 0.37 -8.64
CA ALA A 152 -1.33 -0.79 -9.48
C ALA A 152 -0.06 -0.63 -10.35
N HIS A 153 0.27 0.60 -10.70
CA HIS A 153 1.49 1.01 -11.40
C HIS A 153 1.83 2.45 -11.02
N ARG A 154 2.87 2.99 -11.61
CA ARG A 154 3.27 4.39 -11.37
C ARG A 154 3.49 5.12 -12.69
N LEU A 155 3.30 6.43 -12.65
CA LEU A 155 3.76 7.41 -13.62
C LEU A 155 4.79 8.31 -12.92
N ASP A 156 5.73 8.83 -13.68
CA ASP A 156 6.68 9.80 -13.17
C ASP A 156 5.97 11.09 -12.76
N ARG A 157 6.64 11.90 -11.97
CA ARG A 157 6.07 13.14 -11.41
C ARG A 157 5.51 14.04 -12.50
N GLU A 158 6.30 14.29 -13.54
CA GLU A 158 5.97 15.20 -14.63
C GLU A 158 5.08 14.57 -15.72
N THR A 159 4.88 13.25 -15.68
CA THR A 159 3.97 12.55 -16.59
C THR A 159 2.54 12.69 -16.09
N SER A 160 1.64 13.20 -16.93
CA SER A 160 0.20 13.19 -16.67
C SER A 160 -0.48 11.96 -17.29
N GLY A 161 -1.72 11.70 -16.90
CA GLY A 161 -2.55 10.67 -17.52
C GLY A 161 -3.13 9.65 -16.56
N ALA A 162 -3.74 8.61 -17.14
CA ALA A 162 -4.45 7.58 -16.40
C ALA A 162 -3.50 6.77 -15.50
N ILE A 163 -3.86 6.68 -14.22
CA ILE A 163 -3.19 5.85 -13.24
C ILE A 163 -4.23 4.99 -12.53
N ILE A 164 -3.92 3.72 -12.35
CA ILE A 164 -4.83 2.73 -11.78
C ILE A 164 -4.45 2.46 -10.33
N LEU A 165 -5.45 2.53 -9.47
CA LEU A 165 -5.39 2.12 -8.08
C LEU A 165 -6.31 0.92 -7.88
N CYS A 166 -5.88 -0.05 -7.10
CA CYS A 166 -6.69 -1.21 -6.74
C CYS A 166 -7.29 -1.02 -5.35
N LYS A 167 -8.60 -1.31 -5.23
CA LYS A 167 -9.36 -1.26 -3.97
C LYS A 167 -9.36 -2.62 -3.24
N THR A 168 -8.78 -3.64 -3.86
CA THR A 168 -8.59 -4.96 -3.25
C THR A 168 -7.23 -5.53 -3.63
N ARG A 169 -6.67 -6.36 -2.74
CA ARG A 169 -5.41 -7.04 -3.04
C ARG A 169 -5.53 -8.02 -4.22
N LYS A 170 -6.66 -8.70 -4.33
CA LYS A 170 -6.93 -9.62 -5.45
C LYS A 170 -6.86 -8.90 -6.80
N ALA A 171 -7.46 -7.71 -6.90
CA ALA A 171 -7.37 -6.87 -8.08
C ALA A 171 -5.92 -6.44 -8.37
N LEU A 172 -5.16 -6.06 -7.33
CA LEU A 172 -3.75 -5.67 -7.47
C LEU A 172 -2.89 -6.81 -8.01
N VAL A 173 -3.02 -8.01 -7.44
CA VAL A 173 -2.28 -9.20 -7.90
C VAL A 173 -2.63 -9.52 -9.35
N ARG A 174 -3.94 -9.54 -9.67
CA ARG A 174 -4.41 -9.80 -11.03
C ARG A 174 -3.87 -8.78 -12.03
N PHE A 175 -3.90 -7.50 -11.68
CA PHE A 175 -3.36 -6.44 -12.53
C PHE A 175 -1.85 -6.62 -12.76
N HIS A 176 -1.08 -6.93 -11.71
CA HIS A 176 0.35 -7.19 -11.86
C HIS A 176 0.64 -8.39 -12.77
N ASP A 177 -0.17 -9.44 -12.72
CA ASP A 177 -0.03 -10.59 -13.62
C ASP A 177 -0.35 -10.21 -15.07
N MET A 178 -1.38 -9.41 -15.31
CA MET A 178 -1.67 -8.86 -16.63
C MET A 178 -0.53 -7.99 -17.16
N MET A 179 0.11 -7.19 -16.30
CA MET A 179 1.29 -6.40 -16.68
C MET A 179 2.48 -7.29 -17.08
N LYS A 180 2.74 -8.36 -16.31
CA LYS A 180 3.82 -9.33 -16.63
C LYS A 180 3.60 -10.06 -17.95
N THR A 181 2.37 -10.42 -18.24
CA THR A 181 1.98 -11.10 -19.48
C THR A 181 1.77 -10.16 -20.66
N ARG A 182 2.04 -8.86 -20.48
CA ARG A 182 1.80 -7.80 -21.49
C ARG A 182 0.34 -7.73 -21.99
N ALA A 183 -0.62 -8.15 -21.17
CA ALA A 183 -2.04 -8.06 -21.46
C ALA A 183 -2.61 -6.65 -21.23
N VAL A 184 -1.80 -5.70 -20.78
CA VAL A 184 -2.15 -4.29 -20.62
C VAL A 184 -1.40 -3.47 -21.64
N GLU A 185 -2.13 -2.81 -22.52
CA GLU A 185 -1.55 -1.85 -23.47
C GLU A 185 -1.38 -0.49 -22.80
N LYS A 186 -0.25 0.17 -23.09
CA LYS A 186 0.06 1.50 -22.57
C LYS A 186 0.46 2.40 -23.74
N HIS A 187 -0.29 3.47 -23.90
CA HIS A 187 -0.03 4.47 -24.92
C HIS A 187 0.42 5.78 -24.28
N TYR A 188 1.48 6.36 -24.80
CA TYR A 188 2.01 7.67 -24.39
C TYR A 188 2.11 8.60 -25.57
N THR A 189 1.61 9.81 -25.39
CA THR A 189 1.81 10.91 -26.35
C THR A 189 2.88 11.82 -25.80
N LEU A 190 3.89 12.12 -26.60
CA LEU A 190 5.02 12.96 -26.21
C LEU A 190 5.43 13.89 -27.36
N LEU A 191 5.96 15.03 -26.97
CA LEU A 191 6.59 15.97 -27.88
C LEU A 191 8.11 15.83 -27.75
N VAL A 192 8.79 15.63 -28.87
CA VAL A 192 10.25 15.52 -28.93
C VAL A 192 10.85 16.65 -29.76
N LYS A 193 12.09 17.02 -29.46
CA LYS A 193 12.84 17.97 -30.25
C LYS A 193 13.58 17.26 -31.38
N GLY A 194 13.49 17.82 -32.62
CA GLY A 194 14.11 17.25 -33.80
C GLY A 194 13.24 16.20 -34.50
N ASP A 195 13.82 15.57 -35.50
CA ASP A 195 13.14 14.56 -36.30
C ASP A 195 13.16 13.20 -35.58
N TRP A 196 11.98 12.56 -35.47
CA TRP A 196 11.87 11.22 -34.92
C TRP A 196 12.08 10.19 -36.05
N PRO A 197 13.10 9.34 -35.99
CA PRO A 197 13.28 8.31 -37.01
C PRO A 197 12.17 7.25 -36.89
N ASP A 198 11.38 7.06 -37.94
CA ASP A 198 10.21 6.20 -37.99
C ASP A 198 10.50 4.70 -37.70
N GLU A 199 11.75 4.29 -37.74
CA GLU A 199 12.14 2.87 -37.63
C GLU A 199 12.40 2.38 -36.19
N ARG A 200 12.35 3.26 -35.18
CA ARG A 200 12.58 2.85 -33.79
C ARG A 200 11.29 2.40 -33.15
N ARG A 201 10.91 1.16 -33.39
CA ARG A 201 9.93 0.42 -32.59
C ARG A 201 10.67 -0.40 -31.55
N HIS A 202 10.42 -0.10 -30.28
CA HIS A 202 10.95 -0.89 -29.14
C HIS A 202 9.82 -1.63 -28.44
#